data_48d8b2d46fd1e86cddf2d87f6604cc06
#
_entry.id   48d8b2d46fd1e86cddf2d87f6604cc06
#
_cell.length_a   1.000
_cell.length_b   1.000
_cell.length_c   1.000
_cell.angle_alpha   90.00
_cell.angle_beta   90.00
_cell.angle_gamma   90.00
#
_symmetry.space_group_name_H-M   'P 1'
#
loop_
_entity.id
_entity.type
_entity.pdbx_description
1 polymer ?
#
loop_
_entity_poly.entity_id
_entity_poly.type
_entity_poly.pdbx_seq_one_letter_code
_entity_poly.pdbx_strand_id
1 'polypeptide(L)'
;MNIDDMCQDLGMMQISDSFFPTGLYANSNGLESIFQNNKKITHLEVGKIIETQLKQQIGPTDLIVMENALKFASEKEFDKILELDMKINSIKNIKEFREASNRSGIQLIRCVREFIKDEIIEEYLKFHHTGMISGAYPVSFGLCTNALGVSPQKAGLMFLYGFTVSVVGAASRMGITQHYQNQKIIHDLKPLISQIVSECLNKSTKEIWQFAPHLEILQMHHERMDSKMFIT
;
A
#
# COMPACT_ATOMS: atom_id res chain seq x y z
N MET A 1 -22.32 20.05 5.54
CA MET A 1 -21.54 19.20 4.62
C MET A 1 -21.95 19.62 3.22
N ASN A 2 -21.01 20.12 2.44
CA ASN A 2 -21.25 20.61 1.07
C ASN A 2 -21.34 19.39 0.13
N ILE A 3 -21.93 19.55 -1.07
CA ILE A 3 -21.98 18.49 -2.11
C ILE A 3 -20.57 18.06 -2.51
N ASP A 4 -19.63 18.99 -2.59
CA ASP A 4 -18.23 18.70 -2.91
C ASP A 4 -17.56 17.81 -1.85
N ASP A 5 -17.84 18.03 -0.56
CA ASP A 5 -17.34 17.17 0.52
C ASP A 5 -17.86 15.73 0.40
N MET A 6 -19.15 15.59 0.02
CA MET A 6 -19.76 14.27 -0.19
C MET A 6 -19.17 13.55 -1.41
N CYS A 7 -18.90 14.27 -2.50
CA CYS A 7 -18.24 13.72 -3.68
C CYS A 7 -16.81 13.26 -3.37
N GLN A 8 -16.09 14.01 -2.53
CA GLN A 8 -14.76 13.62 -2.06
C GLN A 8 -14.81 12.34 -1.22
N ASP A 9 -15.75 12.23 -0.27
CA ASP A 9 -15.92 11.03 0.55
C ASP A 9 -16.28 9.80 -0.32
N LEU A 10 -17.13 9.96 -1.34
CA LEU A 10 -17.41 8.91 -2.33
C LEU A 10 -16.19 8.54 -3.16
N GLY A 11 -15.36 9.50 -3.55
CA GLY A 11 -14.09 9.25 -4.24
C GLY A 11 -13.11 8.44 -3.37
N MET A 12 -13.04 8.75 -2.08
CA MET A 12 -12.26 7.98 -1.10
C MET A 12 -12.76 6.53 -1.00
N MET A 13 -14.08 6.32 -0.90
CA MET A 13 -14.68 4.99 -0.88
C MET A 13 -14.37 4.24 -2.16
N GLN A 14 -14.47 4.89 -3.33
CA GLN A 14 -14.21 4.30 -4.63
C GLN A 14 -12.80 3.73 -4.75
N ILE A 15 -11.75 4.50 -4.40
CA ILE A 15 -10.36 4.01 -4.53
C ILE A 15 -9.94 3.07 -3.38
N SER A 16 -10.70 3.03 -2.28
CA SER A 16 -10.48 2.11 -1.15
C SER A 16 -11.21 0.79 -1.32
N ASP A 17 -12.12 0.68 -2.27
CA ASP A 17 -12.91 -0.53 -2.50
C ASP A 17 -12.03 -1.65 -3.09
N SER A 18 -12.27 -2.88 -2.66
CA SER A 18 -11.58 -4.07 -3.19
C SER A 18 -11.91 -4.34 -4.67
N PHE A 19 -12.98 -3.77 -5.20
CA PHE A 19 -13.33 -3.79 -6.62
C PHE A 19 -12.47 -2.86 -7.46
N PHE A 20 -11.81 -1.85 -6.85
CA PHE A 20 -10.94 -0.94 -7.59
C PHE A 20 -9.73 -1.69 -8.17
N PRO A 21 -9.50 -1.64 -9.49
CA PRO A 21 -8.66 -2.63 -10.19
C PRO A 21 -7.16 -2.29 -10.10
N THR A 22 -6.60 -2.19 -8.91
CA THR A 22 -5.15 -1.95 -8.69
C THR A 22 -4.28 -3.20 -8.82
N GLY A 23 -4.87 -4.39 -8.73
CA GLY A 23 -4.13 -5.65 -8.69
C GLY A 23 -3.65 -6.06 -7.29
N LEU A 24 -3.89 -5.28 -6.25
CA LEU A 24 -3.52 -5.63 -4.86
C LEU A 24 -4.18 -6.93 -4.38
N TYR A 25 -5.33 -7.28 -4.94
CA TYR A 25 -6.01 -8.54 -4.66
C TYR A 25 -5.11 -9.77 -4.92
N ALA A 26 -4.19 -9.71 -5.87
CA ALA A 26 -3.30 -10.80 -6.22
C ALA A 26 -2.07 -10.93 -5.29
N ASN A 27 -1.97 -10.10 -4.25
CA ASN A 27 -0.84 -10.10 -3.33
C ASN A 27 -1.22 -10.76 -1.99
N SER A 28 -0.34 -11.64 -1.49
CA SER A 28 -0.44 -12.21 -0.14
C SER A 28 0.42 -11.47 0.89
N ASN A 29 1.32 -10.61 0.41
CA ASN A 29 2.31 -9.88 1.22
C ASN A 29 3.17 -10.84 2.08
N GLY A 30 3.55 -11.99 1.50
CA GLY A 30 4.36 -13.02 2.15
C GLY A 30 3.57 -14.02 3.00
N LEU A 31 2.27 -13.85 3.17
CA LEU A 31 1.46 -14.76 3.99
C LEU A 31 1.41 -16.17 3.40
N GLU A 32 1.45 -16.31 2.07
CA GLU A 32 1.47 -17.61 1.40
C GLU A 32 2.72 -18.42 1.78
N SER A 33 3.89 -17.80 1.76
CA SER A 33 5.15 -18.41 2.18
C SER A 33 5.12 -18.86 3.64
N ILE A 34 4.57 -18.01 4.52
CA ILE A 34 4.39 -18.34 5.94
C ILE A 34 3.47 -19.54 6.10
N PHE A 35 2.34 -19.57 5.39
CA PHE A 35 1.37 -20.66 5.44
C PHE A 35 1.93 -21.98 4.90
N GLN A 36 2.76 -21.94 3.85
CA GLN A 36 3.39 -23.16 3.33
C GLN A 36 4.39 -23.77 4.33
N ASN A 37 5.11 -22.92 5.06
CA ASN A 37 6.05 -23.36 6.10
C ASN A 37 5.33 -23.82 7.38
N ASN A 38 4.16 -23.26 7.70
CA ASN A 38 3.36 -23.62 8.86
C ASN A 38 1.86 -23.72 8.51
N LYS A 39 1.41 -24.92 8.15
CA LYS A 39 0.00 -25.20 7.81
C LYS A 39 -1.00 -25.04 8.96
N LYS A 40 -0.52 -24.81 10.19
CA LYS A 40 -1.36 -24.66 11.39
C LYS A 40 -1.56 -23.20 11.80
N ILE A 41 -1.19 -22.25 10.94
CA ILE A 41 -1.37 -20.83 11.24
C ILE A 41 -2.85 -20.51 11.51
N THR A 42 -3.09 -19.75 12.56
CA THR A 42 -4.42 -19.37 13.03
C THR A 42 -4.77 -17.92 12.64
N HIS A 43 -6.06 -17.56 12.73
CA HIS A 43 -6.50 -16.18 12.51
C HIS A 43 -5.84 -15.18 13.48
N LEU A 44 -5.48 -15.58 14.71
CA LEU A 44 -4.77 -14.74 15.67
C LEU A 44 -3.34 -14.45 15.21
N GLU A 45 -2.67 -15.45 14.63
CA GLU A 45 -1.32 -15.29 14.08
C GLU A 45 -1.34 -14.42 12.81
N VAL A 46 -2.37 -14.53 11.97
CA VAL A 46 -2.58 -13.60 10.84
C VAL A 46 -2.67 -12.17 11.34
N GLY A 47 -3.44 -11.90 12.38
CA GLY A 47 -3.53 -10.58 13.00
C GLY A 47 -2.17 -10.05 13.47
N LYS A 48 -1.35 -10.88 14.13
CA LYS A 48 -0.01 -10.52 14.59
C LYS A 48 0.98 -10.28 13.43
N ILE A 49 0.87 -11.04 12.35
CA ILE A 49 1.69 -10.83 11.14
C ILE A 49 1.38 -9.45 10.54
N ILE A 50 0.09 -9.12 10.37
CA ILE A 50 -0.33 -7.81 9.88
C ILE A 50 0.14 -6.69 10.82
N GLU A 51 -0.02 -6.85 12.12
CA GLU A 51 0.48 -5.90 13.11
C GLU A 51 1.98 -5.65 12.95
N THR A 52 2.78 -6.71 12.79
CA THR A 52 4.23 -6.60 12.59
C THR A 52 4.57 -5.89 11.29
N GLN A 53 3.88 -6.23 10.18
CA GLN A 53 4.07 -5.55 8.90
C GLN A 53 3.72 -4.06 8.99
N LEU A 54 2.60 -3.71 9.63
CA LEU A 54 2.20 -2.32 9.83
C LEU A 54 3.24 -1.53 10.63
N LYS A 55 3.78 -2.11 11.71
CA LYS A 55 4.75 -1.44 12.60
C LYS A 55 6.16 -1.36 12.04
N GLN A 56 6.61 -2.37 11.29
CA GLN A 56 8.01 -2.57 10.97
C GLN A 56 8.35 -2.41 9.48
N GLN A 57 7.35 -2.42 8.61
CA GLN A 57 7.53 -2.26 7.16
C GLN A 57 6.65 -1.14 6.60
N ILE A 58 5.34 -1.31 6.60
CA ILE A 58 4.42 -0.45 5.83
C ILE A 58 4.30 0.96 6.45
N GLY A 59 4.15 1.06 7.77
CA GLY A 59 4.06 2.35 8.47
C GLY A 59 5.33 3.20 8.32
N PRO A 60 6.48 2.70 8.76
CA PRO A 60 7.71 3.49 8.73
C PRO A 60 8.32 3.66 7.33
N THR A 61 7.84 2.96 6.32
CA THR A 61 8.35 3.07 4.95
C THR A 61 7.29 3.60 4.01
N ASP A 62 6.32 2.76 3.63
CA ASP A 62 5.36 3.07 2.56
C ASP A 62 4.44 4.24 2.92
N LEU A 63 3.98 4.31 4.18
CA LEU A 63 3.10 5.40 4.63
C LEU A 63 3.83 6.75 4.61
N ILE A 64 5.09 6.81 5.10
CA ILE A 64 5.88 8.04 5.05
C ILE A 64 6.14 8.46 3.60
N VAL A 65 6.40 7.51 2.70
CA VAL A 65 6.55 7.78 1.27
C VAL A 65 5.26 8.34 0.68
N MET A 66 4.13 7.70 0.96
CA MET A 66 2.83 8.12 0.47
C MET A 66 2.47 9.54 0.91
N GLU A 67 2.71 9.86 2.17
CA GLU A 67 2.44 11.18 2.73
C GLU A 67 3.32 12.26 2.11
N ASN A 68 4.63 11.99 1.97
CA ASN A 68 5.54 12.93 1.30
C ASN A 68 5.19 13.10 -0.19
N ALA A 69 4.76 12.04 -0.89
CA ALA A 69 4.30 12.15 -2.28
C ALA A 69 3.07 13.05 -2.40
N LEU A 70 2.08 12.89 -1.49
CA LEU A 70 0.90 13.75 -1.42
C LEU A 70 1.31 15.20 -1.16
N LYS A 71 2.21 15.44 -0.20
CA LYS A 71 2.72 16.77 0.13
C LYS A 71 3.43 17.41 -1.07
N PHE A 72 4.39 16.72 -1.68
CA PHE A 72 5.13 17.25 -2.83
C PHE A 72 4.22 17.51 -4.03
N ALA A 73 3.16 16.70 -4.23
CA ALA A 73 2.16 16.96 -5.24
C ALA A 73 1.39 18.26 -4.93
N SER A 74 0.96 18.47 -3.69
CA SER A 74 0.26 19.70 -3.29
C SER A 74 1.13 20.97 -3.43
N GLU A 75 2.44 20.83 -3.23
CA GLU A 75 3.45 21.89 -3.36
C GLU A 75 3.98 22.02 -4.80
N LYS A 76 3.56 21.15 -5.73
CA LYS A 76 4.04 21.07 -7.13
C LYS A 76 5.55 20.84 -7.26
N GLU A 77 6.15 20.14 -6.31
CA GLU A 77 7.58 19.83 -6.26
C GLU A 77 7.88 18.52 -7.00
N PHE A 78 7.74 18.53 -8.32
CA PHE A 78 7.78 17.32 -9.15
C PHE A 78 9.12 16.57 -9.04
N ASP A 79 10.24 17.27 -9.02
CA ASP A 79 11.57 16.65 -8.89
C ASP A 79 11.68 15.80 -7.61
N LYS A 80 11.10 16.27 -6.49
CA LYS A 80 11.07 15.51 -5.24
C LYS A 80 10.19 14.25 -5.33
N ILE A 81 9.15 14.28 -6.14
CA ILE A 81 8.32 13.08 -6.41
C ILE A 81 9.15 12.04 -7.15
N LEU A 82 9.94 12.44 -8.15
CA LEU A 82 10.81 11.52 -8.88
C LEU A 82 11.89 10.92 -7.97
N GLU A 83 12.56 11.74 -7.18
CA GLU A 83 13.55 11.28 -6.18
C GLU A 83 12.92 10.29 -5.18
N LEU A 84 11.68 10.54 -4.75
CA LEU A 84 10.99 9.69 -3.80
C LEU A 84 10.64 8.33 -4.40
N ASP A 85 10.22 8.27 -5.69
CA ASP A 85 9.96 7.02 -6.39
C ASP A 85 11.25 6.17 -6.53
N MET A 86 12.35 6.80 -6.94
CA MET A 86 13.65 6.13 -7.01
C MET A 86 14.09 5.62 -5.64
N LYS A 87 13.90 6.43 -4.60
CA LYS A 87 14.27 6.07 -3.23
C LYS A 87 13.51 4.86 -2.71
N ILE A 88 12.17 4.85 -2.80
CA ILE A 88 11.37 3.71 -2.32
C ILE A 88 11.67 2.44 -3.12
N ASN A 89 11.89 2.57 -4.41
CA ASN A 89 12.24 1.43 -5.27
C ASN A 89 13.60 0.82 -4.87
N SER A 90 14.56 1.62 -4.40
CA SER A 90 15.84 1.14 -3.88
C SER A 90 15.75 0.51 -2.49
N ILE A 91 14.81 0.95 -1.65
CA ILE A 91 14.58 0.40 -0.30
C ILE A 91 13.90 -0.97 -0.37
N LYS A 92 12.98 -1.18 -1.32
CA LYS A 92 12.28 -2.46 -1.49
C LYS A 92 13.20 -3.52 -2.09
N ASN A 93 13.98 -4.20 -1.25
CA ASN A 93 14.98 -5.18 -1.67
C ASN A 93 14.40 -6.46 -2.28
N ILE A 94 13.19 -6.87 -1.88
CA ILE A 94 12.54 -8.08 -2.35
C ILE A 94 11.91 -7.80 -3.71
N LYS A 95 12.44 -8.46 -4.76
CA LYS A 95 12.09 -8.22 -6.16
C LYS A 95 10.59 -8.33 -6.45
N GLU A 96 9.95 -9.44 -6.04
CA GLU A 96 8.52 -9.66 -6.30
C GLU A 96 7.65 -8.55 -5.68
N PHE A 97 7.97 -8.14 -4.45
CA PHE A 97 7.26 -7.05 -3.75
C PHE A 97 7.45 -5.70 -4.41
N ARG A 98 8.67 -5.40 -4.84
CA ARG A 98 8.99 -4.19 -5.58
C ARG A 98 8.22 -4.13 -6.90
N GLU A 99 8.27 -5.19 -7.69
CA GLU A 99 7.57 -5.27 -8.98
C GLU A 99 6.05 -5.26 -8.82
N ALA A 100 5.50 -5.92 -7.81
CA ALA A 100 4.07 -5.88 -7.52
C ALA A 100 3.62 -4.47 -7.12
N SER A 101 4.41 -3.78 -6.27
CA SER A 101 4.16 -2.39 -5.90
C SER A 101 4.15 -1.47 -7.14
N ASN A 102 5.14 -1.60 -8.01
CA ASN A 102 5.26 -0.79 -9.23
C ASN A 102 4.08 -1.03 -10.18
N ARG A 103 3.71 -2.29 -10.41
CA ARG A 103 2.53 -2.63 -11.26
C ARG A 103 1.24 -2.05 -10.70
N SER A 104 1.02 -2.22 -9.39
CA SER A 104 -0.21 -1.74 -8.74
C SER A 104 -0.28 -0.22 -8.69
N GLY A 105 0.86 0.46 -8.53
CA GLY A 105 0.91 1.92 -8.53
C GLY A 105 0.56 2.51 -9.89
N ILE A 106 1.17 2.00 -10.95
CA ILE A 106 0.84 2.46 -12.31
C ILE A 106 -0.60 2.11 -12.71
N GLN A 107 -1.10 0.95 -12.28
CA GLN A 107 -2.49 0.59 -12.53
C GLN A 107 -3.46 1.52 -11.80
N LEU A 108 -3.18 1.88 -10.55
CA LEU A 108 -3.95 2.86 -9.79
C LEU A 108 -4.05 4.19 -10.56
N ILE A 109 -2.91 4.75 -10.98
CA ILE A 109 -2.85 6.01 -11.73
C ILE A 109 -3.62 5.91 -13.04
N ARG A 110 -3.45 4.83 -13.80
CA ARG A 110 -4.19 4.63 -15.06
C ARG A 110 -5.70 4.61 -14.85
N CYS A 111 -6.18 4.04 -13.75
CA CYS A 111 -7.60 4.05 -13.44
C CYS A 111 -8.09 5.44 -13.02
N VAL A 112 -7.33 6.13 -12.15
CA VAL A 112 -7.74 7.45 -11.63
C VAL A 112 -7.77 8.51 -12.73
N ARG A 113 -6.82 8.51 -13.67
CA ARG A 113 -6.78 9.47 -14.80
C ARG A 113 -8.00 9.40 -15.72
N GLU A 114 -8.76 8.32 -15.71
CA GLU A 114 -9.98 8.21 -16.51
C GLU A 114 -11.09 9.13 -16.02
N PHE A 115 -11.08 9.49 -14.75
CA PHE A 115 -12.11 10.33 -14.14
C PHE A 115 -11.59 11.60 -13.45
N ILE A 116 -10.27 11.72 -13.22
CA ILE A 116 -9.61 12.92 -12.72
C ILE A 116 -8.55 13.38 -13.71
N LYS A 117 -8.59 14.67 -14.06
CA LYS A 117 -7.54 15.31 -14.85
C LYS A 117 -6.63 16.08 -13.92
N ASP A 118 -5.38 15.63 -13.80
CA ASP A 118 -4.37 16.21 -12.93
C ASP A 118 -3.02 16.26 -13.66
N GLU A 119 -2.39 17.43 -13.67
CA GLU A 119 -1.14 17.68 -14.41
C GLU A 119 0.02 16.84 -13.87
N ILE A 120 0.09 16.66 -12.55
CA ILE A 120 1.16 15.90 -11.89
C ILE A 120 1.04 14.41 -12.23
N ILE A 121 -0.17 13.87 -12.22
CA ILE A 121 -0.44 12.49 -12.63
C ILE A 121 -0.02 12.26 -14.09
N GLU A 122 -0.37 13.18 -15.00
CA GLU A 122 0.00 13.05 -16.41
C GLU A 122 1.52 13.16 -16.62
N GLU A 123 2.18 14.06 -15.89
CA GLU A 123 3.63 14.20 -15.96
C GLU A 123 4.35 12.98 -15.37
N TYR A 124 3.89 12.46 -14.24
CA TYR A 124 4.43 11.25 -13.63
C TYR A 124 4.33 10.04 -14.58
N LEU A 125 3.21 9.88 -15.29
CA LEU A 125 3.07 8.83 -16.31
C LEU A 125 4.04 9.00 -17.50
N LYS A 126 4.33 10.24 -17.92
CA LYS A 126 5.32 10.47 -18.99
C LYS A 126 6.71 9.98 -18.55
N PHE A 127 7.14 10.30 -17.32
CA PHE A 127 8.42 9.82 -16.79
C PHE A 127 8.46 8.29 -16.61
N HIS A 128 7.35 7.69 -16.24
CA HIS A 128 7.27 6.22 -16.22
C HIS A 128 7.46 5.62 -17.61
N HIS A 129 6.85 6.18 -18.65
CA HIS A 129 7.01 5.70 -20.03
C HIS A 129 8.44 5.83 -20.57
N THR A 130 9.24 6.77 -20.06
CA THR A 130 10.66 6.87 -20.40
C THR A 130 11.55 5.91 -19.59
N GLY A 131 10.99 5.20 -18.62
CA GLY A 131 11.74 4.31 -17.74
C GLY A 131 12.54 5.02 -16.63
N MET A 132 12.35 6.32 -16.44
CA MET A 132 13.06 7.09 -15.41
C MET A 132 12.56 6.79 -13.99
N ILE A 133 11.29 6.39 -13.86
CA ILE A 133 10.68 6.01 -12.58
C ILE A 133 9.98 4.65 -12.70
N SER A 134 9.77 4.03 -11.54
CA SER A 134 9.19 2.70 -11.45
C SER A 134 7.67 2.71 -11.27
N GLY A 135 7.11 3.78 -10.73
CA GLY A 135 5.69 3.88 -10.47
C GLY A 135 5.25 3.19 -9.17
N ALA A 136 6.04 3.33 -8.11
CA ALA A 136 5.78 2.68 -6.83
C ALA A 136 4.41 3.02 -6.23
N TYR A 137 3.71 2.00 -5.71
CA TYR A 137 2.33 2.14 -5.21
C TYR A 137 2.16 3.25 -4.16
N PRO A 138 3.03 3.40 -3.13
CA PRO A 138 2.84 4.47 -2.15
C PRO A 138 2.96 5.87 -2.78
N VAL A 139 3.86 6.07 -3.74
CA VAL A 139 3.97 7.35 -4.47
C VAL A 139 2.69 7.58 -5.28
N SER A 140 2.31 6.62 -6.11
CA SER A 140 1.10 6.69 -6.94
C SER A 140 -0.17 6.95 -6.11
N PHE A 141 -0.28 6.31 -4.92
CA PHE A 141 -1.41 6.52 -4.03
C PHE A 141 -1.44 7.94 -3.44
N GLY A 142 -0.27 8.48 -3.06
CA GLY A 142 -0.14 9.87 -2.61
C GLY A 142 -0.57 10.88 -3.68
N LEU A 143 -0.14 10.68 -4.94
CA LEU A 143 -0.55 11.53 -6.06
C LEU A 143 -2.07 11.46 -6.31
N CYS A 144 -2.64 10.25 -6.34
CA CYS A 144 -4.08 10.06 -6.57
C CYS A 144 -4.92 10.66 -5.44
N THR A 145 -4.51 10.51 -4.18
CA THR A 145 -5.23 11.09 -3.04
C THR A 145 -5.10 12.60 -3.00
N ASN A 146 -3.97 13.18 -3.42
CA ASN A 146 -3.84 14.62 -3.61
C ASN A 146 -4.80 15.13 -4.70
N ALA A 147 -4.85 14.50 -5.85
CA ALA A 147 -5.75 14.88 -6.96
C ALA A 147 -7.24 14.79 -6.58
N LEU A 148 -7.60 13.89 -5.64
CA LEU A 148 -8.93 13.78 -5.04
C LEU A 148 -9.18 14.81 -3.91
N GLY A 149 -8.19 15.62 -3.53
CA GLY A 149 -8.30 16.57 -2.43
C GLY A 149 -8.37 15.92 -1.04
N VAL A 150 -7.95 14.65 -0.91
CA VAL A 150 -8.01 13.91 0.35
C VAL A 150 -6.92 14.43 1.31
N SER A 151 -7.30 14.66 2.57
CA SER A 151 -6.33 15.08 3.58
C SER A 151 -5.28 13.98 3.85
N PRO A 152 -4.02 14.35 4.21
CA PRO A 152 -2.97 13.39 4.51
C PRO A 152 -3.39 12.34 5.54
N GLN A 153 -4.11 12.76 6.56
CA GLN A 153 -4.60 11.86 7.61
C GLN A 153 -5.59 10.82 7.07
N LYS A 154 -6.58 11.24 6.27
CA LYS A 154 -7.53 10.32 5.64
C LYS A 154 -6.83 9.40 4.65
N ALA A 155 -5.89 9.92 3.85
CA ALA A 155 -5.08 9.13 2.91
C ALA A 155 -4.28 8.04 3.64
N GLY A 156 -3.65 8.36 4.78
CA GLY A 156 -2.94 7.40 5.61
C GLY A 156 -3.85 6.28 6.15
N LEU A 157 -5.03 6.64 6.63
CA LEU A 157 -6.02 5.65 7.10
C LEU A 157 -6.46 4.72 5.96
N MET A 158 -6.75 5.26 4.78
CA MET A 158 -7.13 4.49 3.59
C MET A 158 -6.00 3.54 3.18
N PHE A 159 -4.76 4.01 3.17
CA PHE A 159 -3.59 3.25 2.76
C PHE A 159 -3.35 2.03 3.65
N LEU A 160 -3.29 2.22 4.98
CA LEU A 160 -3.05 1.13 5.94
C LEU A 160 -4.26 0.19 6.07
N TYR A 161 -5.48 0.72 5.97
CA TYR A 161 -6.69 -0.09 5.92
C TYR A 161 -6.72 -0.98 4.68
N GLY A 162 -6.44 -0.43 3.50
CA GLY A 162 -6.37 -1.17 2.24
C GLY A 162 -5.32 -2.29 2.28
N PHE A 163 -4.14 -2.03 2.85
CA PHE A 163 -3.13 -3.06 3.09
C PHE A 163 -3.68 -4.17 4.00
N THR A 164 -4.29 -3.82 5.13
CA THR A 164 -4.87 -4.77 6.08
C THR A 164 -5.92 -5.66 5.41
N VAL A 165 -6.85 -5.08 4.66
CA VAL A 165 -7.90 -5.80 3.91
C VAL A 165 -7.30 -6.73 2.87
N SER A 166 -6.24 -6.32 2.17
CA SER A 166 -5.56 -7.15 1.17
C SER A 166 -4.98 -8.43 1.79
N VAL A 167 -4.26 -8.32 2.93
CA VAL A 167 -3.66 -9.48 3.62
C VAL A 167 -4.73 -10.39 4.22
N VAL A 168 -5.76 -9.83 4.85
CA VAL A 168 -6.90 -10.60 5.38
C VAL A 168 -7.65 -11.31 4.25
N GLY A 169 -7.82 -10.66 3.11
CA GLY A 169 -8.41 -11.25 1.91
C GLY A 169 -7.59 -12.43 1.36
N ALA A 170 -6.25 -12.32 1.39
CA ALA A 170 -5.37 -13.43 1.04
C ALA A 170 -5.50 -14.60 2.02
N ALA A 171 -5.53 -14.33 3.35
CA ALA A 171 -5.77 -15.36 4.37
C ALA A 171 -7.09 -16.11 4.16
N SER A 172 -8.14 -15.39 3.78
CA SER A 172 -9.46 -15.98 3.48
C SER A 172 -9.40 -16.90 2.26
N ARG A 173 -8.75 -16.47 1.18
CA ARG A 173 -8.62 -17.28 -0.05
C ARG A 173 -7.77 -18.53 0.15
N MET A 174 -6.80 -18.50 1.05
CA MET A 174 -6.01 -19.67 1.45
C MET A 174 -6.76 -20.59 2.44
N GLY A 175 -7.97 -20.23 2.87
CA GLY A 175 -8.74 -21.01 3.83
C GLY A 175 -8.22 -20.94 5.28
N ILE A 176 -7.33 -19.99 5.60
CA ILE A 176 -6.76 -19.80 6.94
C ILE A 176 -7.80 -19.17 7.87
N THR A 177 -8.61 -18.28 7.35
CA THR A 177 -9.58 -17.50 8.13
C THR A 177 -10.98 -17.57 7.52
N GLN A 178 -11.99 -17.42 8.37
CA GLN A 178 -13.40 -17.31 7.97
C GLN A 178 -13.85 -15.84 7.94
N HIS A 179 -14.94 -15.53 7.25
CA HIS A 179 -15.41 -14.16 7.03
C HIS A 179 -15.57 -13.33 8.32
N TYR A 180 -16.16 -13.93 9.38
CA TYR A 180 -16.32 -13.23 10.66
C TYR A 180 -14.99 -13.01 11.39
N GLN A 181 -14.02 -13.94 11.27
CA GLN A 181 -12.66 -13.76 11.81
C GLN A 181 -11.94 -12.64 11.07
N ASN A 182 -12.11 -12.53 9.74
CA ASN A 182 -11.58 -11.44 8.93
C ASN A 182 -12.07 -10.09 9.43
N GLN A 183 -13.36 -9.94 9.65
CA GLN A 183 -13.94 -8.69 10.16
C GLN A 183 -13.44 -8.36 11.57
N LYS A 184 -13.24 -9.38 12.40
CA LYS A 184 -12.67 -9.19 13.74
C LYS A 184 -11.23 -8.70 13.67
N ILE A 185 -10.36 -9.30 12.85
CA ILE A 185 -8.96 -8.86 12.65
C ILE A 185 -8.93 -7.40 12.20
N ILE A 186 -9.71 -7.04 11.17
CA ILE A 186 -9.79 -5.67 10.68
C ILE A 186 -10.24 -4.71 11.78
N HIS A 187 -11.26 -5.10 12.55
CA HIS A 187 -11.77 -4.27 13.65
C HIS A 187 -10.72 -4.06 14.74
N ASP A 188 -10.06 -5.13 15.17
CA ASP A 188 -9.07 -5.10 16.27
C ASP A 188 -7.82 -4.30 15.91
N LEU A 189 -7.47 -4.18 14.61
CA LEU A 189 -6.33 -3.40 14.13
C LEU A 189 -6.60 -1.90 13.94
N LYS A 190 -7.86 -1.44 13.98
CA LYS A 190 -8.20 -0.01 13.80
C LYS A 190 -7.45 0.94 14.76
N PRO A 191 -7.35 0.66 16.08
CA PRO A 191 -6.61 1.54 16.98
C PRO A 191 -5.13 1.65 16.59
N LEU A 192 -4.50 0.51 16.22
CA LEU A 192 -3.12 0.50 15.78
C LEU A 192 -2.92 1.29 14.48
N ILE A 193 -3.80 1.12 13.49
CA ILE A 193 -3.76 1.88 12.23
C ILE A 193 -3.82 3.38 12.54
N SER A 194 -4.77 3.80 13.37
CA SER A 194 -4.91 5.21 13.76
C SER A 194 -3.67 5.75 14.48
N GLN A 195 -3.06 4.95 15.35
CA GLN A 195 -1.83 5.32 16.05
C GLN A 195 -0.67 5.49 15.06
N ILE A 196 -0.43 4.52 14.16
CA ILE A 196 0.66 4.58 13.19
C ILE A 196 0.49 5.79 12.25
N VAL A 197 -0.72 6.07 11.78
CA VAL A 197 -0.98 7.27 10.98
C VAL A 197 -0.60 8.52 11.76
N SER A 198 -1.03 8.65 13.00
CA SER A 198 -0.69 9.80 13.85
C SER A 198 0.81 9.96 14.09
N GLU A 199 1.54 8.84 14.27
CA GLU A 199 2.99 8.84 14.52
C GLU A 199 3.81 9.13 13.26
N CYS A 200 3.30 8.78 12.07
CA CYS A 200 4.01 8.96 10.80
C CYS A 200 3.69 10.31 10.13
N LEU A 201 2.58 10.94 10.49
CA LEU A 201 2.22 12.26 9.96
C LEU A 201 3.36 13.27 10.15
N ASN A 202 3.69 13.99 9.08
CA ASN A 202 4.75 15.01 9.03
C ASN A 202 6.19 14.48 9.14
N LYS A 203 6.41 13.17 9.10
CA LYS A 203 7.78 12.63 9.02
C LYS A 203 8.40 12.92 7.66
N SER A 204 9.67 13.28 7.69
CA SER A 204 10.44 13.55 6.49
C SER A 204 10.93 12.26 5.81
N THR A 205 11.32 12.35 4.55
CA THR A 205 11.92 11.23 3.81
C THR A 205 13.21 10.69 4.42
N LYS A 206 13.86 11.44 5.34
CA LYS A 206 15.06 10.99 6.07
C LYS A 206 14.75 10.01 7.20
N GLU A 207 13.50 9.96 7.63
CA GLU A 207 13.02 9.12 8.73
C GLU A 207 12.42 7.79 8.23
N ILE A 208 12.54 7.52 6.93
CA ILE A 208 12.12 6.24 6.35
C ILE A 208 13.07 5.14 6.84
N TRP A 209 12.48 4.07 7.39
CA TRP A 209 13.20 2.87 7.79
C TRP A 209 12.33 1.62 7.62
N GLN A 210 12.97 0.45 7.61
CA GLN A 210 12.32 -0.86 7.57
C GLN A 210 13.17 -1.85 8.35
N PHE A 211 12.54 -2.65 9.22
CA PHE A 211 13.24 -3.69 9.95
C PHE A 211 12.31 -4.86 10.31
N ALA A 212 12.18 -5.82 9.43
CA ALA A 212 11.40 -7.03 9.63
C ALA A 212 12.11 -8.28 9.09
N PRO A 213 13.35 -8.59 9.54
CA PRO A 213 14.23 -9.56 8.89
C PRO A 213 13.61 -10.95 8.75
N HIS A 214 12.88 -11.42 9.76
CA HIS A 214 12.21 -12.72 9.67
C HIS A 214 11.12 -12.76 8.60
N LEU A 215 10.29 -11.71 8.51
CA LEU A 215 9.28 -11.60 7.46
C LEU A 215 9.92 -11.44 6.09
N GLU A 216 10.98 -10.66 5.97
CA GLU A 216 11.70 -10.45 4.71
C GLU A 216 12.30 -11.76 4.18
N ILE A 217 12.88 -12.61 5.04
CA ILE A 217 13.36 -13.94 4.65
C ILE A 217 12.22 -14.79 4.11
N LEU A 218 11.06 -14.81 4.78
CA LEU A 218 9.90 -15.56 4.34
C LEU A 218 9.33 -15.01 3.02
N GLN A 219 9.34 -13.69 2.86
CA GLN A 219 8.96 -13.02 1.61
C GLN A 219 9.92 -13.37 0.46
N MET A 220 11.24 -13.44 0.71
CA MET A 220 12.23 -13.90 -0.29
C MET A 220 12.05 -15.37 -0.66
N HIS A 221 11.63 -16.22 0.26
CA HIS A 221 11.32 -17.63 -0.02
C HIS A 221 10.17 -17.77 -1.02
N HIS A 222 9.20 -16.84 -1.03
CA HIS A 222 8.10 -16.86 -1.97
C HIS A 222 8.58 -16.88 -3.43
N GLU A 223 9.64 -16.16 -3.77
CA GLU A 223 10.21 -16.13 -5.12
C GLU A 223 10.63 -17.52 -5.62
N ARG A 224 11.03 -18.43 -4.70
CA ARG A 224 11.55 -19.77 -5.01
C ARG A 224 10.52 -20.89 -4.90
N MET A 225 9.26 -20.55 -4.63
CA MET A 225 8.20 -21.55 -4.53
C MET A 225 7.83 -22.11 -5.90
N ASP A 226 7.69 -23.44 -6.02
CA ASP A 226 7.33 -24.13 -7.26
C ASP A 226 5.89 -23.85 -7.70
N SER A 227 4.99 -23.62 -6.74
CA SER A 227 3.58 -23.34 -6.97
C SER A 227 3.13 -22.14 -6.14
N LYS A 228 2.52 -21.16 -6.78
CA LYS A 228 2.08 -19.90 -6.19
C LYS A 228 0.62 -19.62 -6.51
N MET A 229 -0.14 -19.27 -5.49
CA MET A 229 -1.52 -18.77 -5.65
C MET A 229 -1.52 -17.25 -5.84
N PHE A 230 -0.51 -16.57 -5.30
CA PHE A 230 -0.37 -15.11 -5.29
C PHE A 230 0.89 -14.66 -6.04
N ILE A 231 0.96 -13.37 -6.33
CA ILE A 231 2.13 -12.75 -6.99
C ILE A 231 3.25 -12.46 -5.97
N THR A 232 2.88 -12.23 -4.69
CA THR A 232 3.82 -11.95 -3.60
C THR A 232 3.44 -12.68 -2.32
#